data_a0a355422c09349f546e43ddbd46865f
#
_entry.id   a0a355422c09349f546e43ddbd46865f
#
_cell.length_a   1.000
_cell.length_b   1.000
_cell.length_c   1.000
_cell.angle_alpha   90.00
_cell.angle_beta   90.00
_cell.angle_gamma   90.00
#
_symmetry.space_group_name_H-M   'P 1'
#
loop_
_entity.id
_entity.type
_entity.pdbx_description
1 polymer ?
#
loop_
_entity_poly.entity_id
_entity_poly.type
_entity_poly.pdbx_seq_one_letter_code
_entity_poly.pdbx_strand_id
1 'polypeptide(L)' 'MSLKDEFLRLLEEDREFRYAVMGLLGI' A
#
# COMPACT_ATOMS: atom_id res chain seq x y z
N MET A 1 6.68 -1.79 -16.09
CA MET A 1 6.17 -1.83 -14.72
C MET A 1 7.29 -1.49 -13.77
N SER A 2 6.98 -0.73 -12.74
CA SER A 2 7.99 -0.32 -11.76
C SER A 2 7.56 -0.75 -10.36
N LEU A 3 8.49 -0.67 -9.44
CA LEU A 3 8.21 -0.97 -8.04
C LEU A 3 7.14 -0.03 -7.50
N LYS A 4 7.17 1.23 -7.93
CA LYS A 4 6.18 2.21 -7.50
C LYS A 4 4.78 1.83 -7.97
N ASP A 5 4.67 1.38 -9.20
CA ASP A 5 3.38 0.96 -9.75
C ASP A 5 2.82 -0.22 -8.97
N GLU A 6 3.68 -1.18 -8.65
CA GLU A 6 3.30 -2.34 -7.88
C GLU A 6 2.82 -1.94 -6.48
N PHE A 7 3.52 -1.01 -5.86
CA PHE A 7 3.19 -0.51 -4.54
C PHE A 7 1.82 0.15 -4.52
N LEU A 8 1.58 1.05 -5.48
CA LEU A 8 0.28 1.73 -5.58
C LEU A 8 -0.86 0.75 -5.82
N ARG A 9 -0.59 -0.26 -6.62
CA ARG A 9 -1.58 -1.29 -6.89
C ARG A 9 -1.95 -2.07 -5.64
N LEU A 10 -0.95 -2.42 -4.84
CA LEU A 10 -1.18 -3.13 -3.59
C LEU A 10 -2.02 -2.28 -2.64
N LEU A 11 -1.77 -0.98 -2.59
CA LEU A 11 -2.57 -0.09 -1.75
C LEU A 11 -4.03 -0.06 -2.18
N GLU A 12 -4.28 -0.22 -3.46
CA GLU A 12 -5.64 -0.21 -3.98
C GLU A 12 -6.34 -1.55 -3.82
N GLU A 13 -5.62 -2.64 -4.04
CA GLU A 13 -6.21 -3.97 -4.12
C GLU A 13 -6.16 -4.76 -2.83
N ASP A 14 -5.22 -4.46 -1.95
CA ASP A 14 -4.99 -5.23 -0.73
C ASP A 14 -5.27 -4.35 0.48
N ARG A 15 -6.43 -4.58 1.11
CA ARG A 15 -6.86 -3.78 2.27
C ARG A 15 -5.90 -3.93 3.44
N GLU A 16 -5.46 -5.15 3.71
CA GLU A 16 -4.55 -5.40 4.82
C GLU A 16 -3.25 -4.65 4.65
N PHE A 17 -2.72 -4.71 3.44
CA PHE A 17 -1.49 -4.01 3.12
C PHE A 17 -1.66 -2.50 3.30
N ARG A 18 -2.78 -1.98 2.83
CA ARG A 18 -3.08 -0.55 2.97
C ARG A 18 -3.13 -0.11 4.42
N TYR A 19 -3.81 -0.89 5.26
CA TYR A 19 -3.91 -0.56 6.68
C TYR A 19 -2.58 -0.68 7.38
N ALA A 20 -1.76 -1.65 7.01
CA ALA A 20 -0.43 -1.79 7.57
C ALA A 20 0.43 -0.58 7.25
N VAL A 21 0.37 -0.11 6.00
CA VAL A 21 1.12 1.07 5.58
C VAL A 21 0.63 2.30 6.33
N MET A 22 -0.68 2.47 6.46
CA MET A 22 -1.24 3.60 7.21
C MET A 22 -0.80 3.57 8.66
N GLY A 23 -0.75 2.38 9.25
CA GLY A 23 -0.27 2.23 10.62
C GLY A 23 1.18 2.67 10.78
N LEU A 24 2.02 2.31 9.82
CA LEU A 24 3.42 2.72 9.84
C LEU A 24 3.57 4.24 9.70
N LEU A 25 2.69 4.85 8.92
CA LEU A 25 2.74 6.30 8.69
C LEU A 25 2.03 7.10 9.79
N GLY A 26 1.27 6.45 10.62
CA GLY A 26 0.58 7.11 11.72
C GLY A 26 -0.69 7.86 11.30
N ILE A 27 -1.32 7.40 10.25
CA ILE A 27 -2.55 8.06 9.76
C ILE A 27 -3.76 7.14 9.82
#